data_f93e482b142da00f2533938ae1fddfb2
#
_entry.id   f93e482b142da00f2533938ae1fddfb2
#
_cell.length_a   1.000
_cell.length_b   1.000
_cell.length_c   1.000
_cell.angle_alpha   90.00
_cell.angle_beta   90.00
_cell.angle_gamma   90.00
#
_symmetry.space_group_name_H-M   'P 1'
#
loop_
_entity.id
_entity.type
_entity.pdbx_description
1 polymer ?
#
loop_
_entity_poly.entity_id
_entity_poly.type
_entity_poly.pdbx_seq_one_letter_code
_entity_poly.pdbx_strand_id
1 'polypeptide(L)'
;MEVLIRRARTGDVRGIRRLLDAYAGRLLTKATVTLYEDVQEFWVAVHSEDGAVLGCGALHVMWEDLAEVRTVAVDPQWRGRKIGHRLVAELLGTARELGVRRVFVLTFETAFFGSFGFVPIDGTPVPHDVYEQLLRSYDEGVAEFLDLERVKPNTLGNTRMLLHL
;
A
#
# COMPACT_ATOMS: atom_id res chain seq x y z
N MET A 1 16.27 0.22 21.93
CA MET A 1 16.38 -0.16 20.51
C MET A 1 15.29 0.56 19.75
N GLU A 2 15.64 1.23 18.70
CA GLU A 2 14.70 2.08 18.01
C GLU A 2 14.41 1.63 16.59
N VAL A 3 13.20 1.91 16.16
CA VAL A 3 12.75 1.75 14.79
C VAL A 3 12.54 3.15 14.21
N LEU A 4 13.20 3.43 13.10
CA LEU A 4 13.02 4.67 12.37
C LEU A 4 12.09 4.46 11.18
N ILE A 5 11.18 5.40 10.98
CA ILE A 5 10.31 5.42 9.80
C ILE A 5 10.85 6.51 8.88
N ARG A 6 11.16 6.17 7.65
CA ARG A 6 11.69 7.12 6.67
C ARG A 6 11.32 6.71 5.26
N ARG A 7 11.52 7.62 4.32
CA ARG A 7 11.36 7.30 2.92
C ARG A 7 12.36 6.24 2.50
N ALA A 8 11.92 5.32 1.63
CA ALA A 8 12.80 4.29 1.10
C ALA A 8 13.88 4.88 0.19
N ARG A 9 15.00 4.21 0.16
CA ARG A 9 16.14 4.48 -0.72
C ARG A 9 16.36 3.26 -1.60
N THR A 10 17.08 3.42 -2.68
CA THR A 10 17.34 2.30 -3.59
C THR A 10 18.00 1.11 -2.89
N GLY A 11 18.86 1.37 -1.90
CA GLY A 11 19.50 0.31 -1.12
C GLY A 11 18.55 -0.50 -0.24
N ASP A 12 17.31 0.00 -0.02
CA ASP A 12 16.33 -0.71 0.80
C ASP A 12 15.54 -1.76 0.00
N VAL A 13 15.62 -1.73 -1.34
CA VAL A 13 14.79 -2.60 -2.18
C VAL A 13 15.02 -4.08 -1.88
N ARG A 14 16.25 -4.49 -1.61
CA ARG A 14 16.53 -5.89 -1.23
C ARG A 14 15.82 -6.29 0.04
N GLY A 15 15.78 -5.40 1.04
CA GLY A 15 15.06 -5.63 2.29
C GLY A 15 13.56 -5.68 2.07
N ILE A 16 13.02 -4.78 1.25
CA ILE A 16 11.60 -4.79 0.86
C ILE A 16 11.27 -6.12 0.18
N ARG A 17 12.10 -6.55 -0.79
CA ARG A 17 11.93 -7.84 -1.48
C ARG A 17 11.83 -8.99 -0.50
N ARG A 18 12.73 -9.04 0.47
CA ARG A 18 12.74 -10.09 1.50
C ARG A 18 11.45 -10.09 2.33
N LEU A 19 10.97 -8.90 2.73
CA LEU A 19 9.71 -8.79 3.46
C LEU A 19 8.53 -9.30 2.64
N LEU A 20 8.44 -8.91 1.37
CA LEU A 20 7.34 -9.33 0.52
C LEU A 20 7.36 -10.82 0.27
N ASP A 21 8.53 -11.42 0.14
CA ASP A 21 8.65 -12.87 -0.04
C ASP A 21 8.12 -13.63 1.18
N ALA A 22 8.24 -13.07 2.38
CA ALA A 22 7.68 -13.68 3.58
C ALA A 22 6.15 -13.69 3.58
N TYR A 23 5.52 -12.88 2.73
CA TYR A 23 4.07 -12.79 2.60
C TYR A 23 3.57 -13.28 1.24
N ALA A 24 4.36 -14.12 0.55
CA ALA A 24 3.95 -14.73 -0.71
C ALA A 24 2.58 -15.41 -0.55
N GLY A 25 1.66 -15.14 -1.48
CA GLY A 25 0.28 -15.65 -1.41
C GLY A 25 -0.70 -14.72 -0.70
N ARG A 26 -0.24 -13.74 0.07
CA ARG A 26 -1.10 -12.73 0.70
C ARG A 26 -0.97 -11.34 0.07
N LEU A 27 0.15 -11.07 -0.58
CA LEU A 27 0.39 -9.84 -1.32
C LEU A 27 0.65 -10.18 -2.78
N LEU A 28 0.27 -9.28 -3.67
CA LEU A 28 0.55 -9.45 -5.09
C LEU A 28 2.07 -9.46 -5.29
N THR A 29 2.53 -10.43 -6.08
CA THR A 29 3.94 -10.55 -6.41
C THR A 29 4.36 -9.41 -7.35
N LYS A 30 5.45 -8.74 -7.00
CA LYS A 30 6.04 -7.68 -7.82
C LYS A 30 7.42 -8.12 -8.28
N ALA A 31 7.76 -7.80 -9.52
CA ALA A 31 9.12 -7.99 -10.01
C ALA A 31 10.07 -7.03 -9.27
N THR A 32 11.31 -7.45 -9.08
CA THR A 32 12.32 -6.63 -8.42
C THR A 32 12.52 -5.29 -9.14
N VAL A 33 12.53 -5.29 -10.48
CA VAL A 33 12.65 -4.05 -11.24
C VAL A 33 11.52 -3.07 -10.93
N THR A 34 10.30 -3.57 -10.72
CA THR A 34 9.15 -2.73 -10.36
C THR A 34 9.37 -2.05 -9.00
N LEU A 35 9.96 -2.76 -8.05
CA LEU A 35 10.27 -2.17 -6.74
C LEU A 35 11.27 -1.02 -6.87
N TYR A 36 12.26 -1.14 -7.76
CA TYR A 36 13.19 -0.04 -8.02
C TYR A 36 12.48 1.13 -8.71
N GLU A 37 11.63 0.86 -9.70
CA GLU A 37 10.88 1.90 -10.40
C GLU A 37 9.94 2.66 -9.46
N ASP A 38 9.35 1.97 -8.50
CA ASP A 38 8.36 2.51 -7.57
C ASP A 38 8.95 2.93 -6.22
N VAL A 39 10.27 2.93 -6.06
CA VAL A 39 10.90 3.17 -4.74
C VAL A 39 10.46 4.48 -4.10
N GLN A 40 10.16 5.49 -4.89
CA GLN A 40 9.73 6.80 -4.37
C GLN A 40 8.35 6.75 -3.71
N GLU A 41 7.57 5.72 -3.98
CA GLU A 41 6.25 5.52 -3.35
C GLU A 41 6.36 4.89 -1.96
N PHE A 42 7.53 4.33 -1.62
CA PHE A 42 7.71 3.53 -0.42
C PHE A 42 8.23 4.32 0.77
N TRP A 43 7.68 3.97 1.93
CA TRP A 43 8.26 4.25 3.23
C TRP A 43 8.73 2.95 3.85
N VAL A 44 9.78 3.00 4.66
CA VAL A 44 10.34 1.85 5.34
C VAL A 44 10.48 2.13 6.83
N ALA A 45 10.33 1.04 7.60
CA ALA A 45 10.72 1.00 9.00
C ALA A 45 12.05 0.28 9.06
N VAL A 46 13.06 0.91 9.61
CA VAL A 46 14.41 0.34 9.69
C VAL A 46 14.92 0.29 11.12
N HIS A 47 15.74 -0.69 11.39
CA HIS A 47 16.45 -0.80 12.66
C HIS A 47 17.47 0.33 12.73
N SER A 48 17.46 1.11 13.82
CA SER A 48 18.28 2.31 13.93
C SER A 48 19.78 2.02 13.95
N GLU A 49 20.19 0.84 14.36
CA GLU A 49 21.61 0.50 14.48
C GLU A 49 22.24 0.00 13.19
N ASP A 50 21.58 -0.91 12.47
CA ASP A 50 22.15 -1.54 11.30
C ASP A 50 21.40 -1.25 9.99
N GLY A 51 20.28 -0.50 10.07
CA GLY A 51 19.49 -0.15 8.89
C GLY A 51 18.70 -1.30 8.28
N ALA A 52 18.58 -2.42 8.98
CA ALA A 52 17.79 -3.54 8.49
C ALA A 52 16.33 -3.12 8.26
N VAL A 53 15.75 -3.51 7.12
CA VAL A 53 14.36 -3.19 6.81
C VAL A 53 13.45 -4.13 7.59
N LEU A 54 12.61 -3.55 8.46
CA LEU A 54 11.70 -4.27 9.35
C LEU A 54 10.25 -4.15 8.90
N GLY A 55 9.96 -3.22 8.05
CA GLY A 55 8.62 -3.00 7.51
C GLY A 55 8.67 -2.08 6.32
N CYS A 56 7.60 -2.13 5.51
CA CYS A 56 7.44 -1.25 4.35
C CYS A 56 5.98 -0.96 4.09
N GLY A 57 5.73 0.04 3.27
CA GLY A 57 4.42 0.36 2.74
C GLY A 57 4.58 1.38 1.62
N ALA A 58 3.62 1.41 0.72
CA ALA A 58 3.66 2.30 -0.43
C ALA A 58 2.35 3.05 -0.61
N LEU A 59 2.45 4.25 -1.16
CA LEU A 59 1.31 5.06 -1.58
C LEU A 59 1.42 5.29 -3.07
N HIS A 60 0.41 4.83 -3.80
CA HIS A 60 0.35 4.99 -5.25
C HIS A 60 -0.78 5.93 -5.64
N VAL A 61 -0.44 7.05 -6.24
CA VAL A 61 -1.43 8.02 -6.71
C VAL A 61 -2.12 7.46 -7.95
N MET A 62 -3.47 7.47 -7.94
CA MET A 62 -4.27 6.97 -9.06
C MET A 62 -4.99 8.08 -9.80
N TRP A 63 -5.36 9.15 -9.10
CA TRP A 63 -6.01 10.32 -9.67
C TRP A 63 -5.70 11.54 -8.80
N GLU A 64 -6.13 12.72 -9.20
CA GLU A 64 -5.85 13.97 -8.49
C GLU A 64 -6.23 13.89 -7.00
N ASP A 65 -7.34 13.23 -6.69
CA ASP A 65 -7.87 13.14 -5.34
C ASP A 65 -7.88 11.72 -4.77
N LEU A 66 -7.21 10.76 -5.43
CA LEU A 66 -7.31 9.35 -5.10
C LEU A 66 -5.94 8.68 -5.13
N ALA A 67 -5.65 7.92 -4.09
CA ALA A 67 -4.44 7.10 -4.02
C ALA A 67 -4.75 5.76 -3.36
N GLU A 68 -3.82 4.82 -3.48
CA GLU A 68 -3.91 3.52 -2.83
C GLU A 68 -2.77 3.33 -1.85
N VAL A 69 -3.09 2.87 -0.65
CA VAL A 69 -2.10 2.29 0.28
C VAL A 69 -1.95 0.82 -0.11
N ARG A 70 -0.73 0.42 -0.40
CA ARG A 70 -0.43 -0.94 -0.86
C ARG A 70 0.87 -1.45 -0.28
N THR A 71 1.07 -2.75 -0.37
CA THR A 71 2.36 -3.39 -0.09
C THR A 71 2.84 -3.12 1.34
N VAL A 72 1.89 -3.07 2.29
CA VAL A 72 2.23 -2.91 3.71
C VAL A 72 2.60 -4.27 4.28
N ALA A 73 3.81 -4.38 4.78
CA ALA A 73 4.33 -5.60 5.37
C ALA A 73 5.27 -5.29 6.52
N VAL A 74 5.21 -6.09 7.57
CA VAL A 74 6.09 -5.98 8.74
C VAL A 74 6.74 -7.33 8.97
N ASP A 75 8.03 -7.33 9.28
CA ASP A 75 8.76 -8.55 9.63
C ASP A 75 7.98 -9.28 10.73
N PRO A 76 7.66 -10.58 10.54
CA PRO A 76 6.90 -11.35 11.54
C PRO A 76 7.49 -11.31 12.94
N GLN A 77 8.82 -11.23 13.07
CA GLN A 77 9.50 -11.17 14.37
C GLN A 77 9.31 -9.80 15.06
N TRP A 78 8.84 -8.80 14.32
CA TRP A 78 8.66 -7.43 14.82
C TRP A 78 7.19 -7.04 14.98
N ARG A 79 6.29 -8.00 14.91
CA ARG A 79 4.85 -7.75 15.12
C ARG A 79 4.59 -7.30 16.57
N GLY A 80 3.46 -6.61 16.75
CA GLY A 80 3.03 -6.15 18.08
C GLY A 80 3.72 -4.88 18.55
N ARG A 81 4.50 -4.21 17.69
CA ARG A 81 5.25 -3.00 18.02
C ARG A 81 4.72 -1.76 17.30
N LYS A 82 3.54 -1.87 16.71
CA LYS A 82 2.87 -0.77 15.98
C LYS A 82 3.64 -0.23 14.79
N ILE A 83 4.54 -1.03 14.22
CA ILE A 83 5.32 -0.62 13.03
C ILE A 83 4.38 -0.39 11.84
N GLY A 84 3.47 -1.32 11.59
CA GLY A 84 2.47 -1.17 10.52
C GLY A 84 1.63 0.07 10.71
N HIS A 85 1.20 0.35 11.93
CA HIS A 85 0.43 1.55 12.25
C HIS A 85 1.21 2.82 11.93
N ARG A 86 2.49 2.88 12.31
CA ARG A 86 3.34 4.04 12.04
C ARG A 86 3.57 4.23 10.53
N LEU A 87 3.75 3.13 9.80
CA LEU A 87 3.92 3.19 8.34
C LEU A 87 2.67 3.72 7.66
N VAL A 88 1.50 3.20 8.00
CA VAL A 88 0.24 3.68 7.40
C VAL A 88 0.00 5.14 7.76
N ALA A 89 0.29 5.55 8.99
CA ALA A 89 0.17 6.96 9.38
C ALA A 89 1.03 7.87 8.50
N GLU A 90 2.26 7.47 8.18
CA GLU A 90 3.12 8.23 7.27
C GLU A 90 2.58 8.26 5.83
N LEU A 91 2.06 7.14 5.36
CA LEU A 91 1.45 7.09 4.02
C LEU A 91 0.24 8.01 3.92
N LEU A 92 -0.62 8.03 4.95
CA LEU A 92 -1.77 8.93 4.98
C LEU A 92 -1.34 10.40 5.08
N GLY A 93 -0.29 10.69 5.84
CA GLY A 93 0.29 12.03 5.89
C GLY A 93 0.82 12.48 4.52
N THR A 94 1.49 11.58 3.81
CA THR A 94 1.97 11.83 2.45
C THR A 94 0.80 12.10 1.50
N ALA A 95 -0.28 11.32 1.61
CA ALA A 95 -1.48 11.54 0.81
C ALA A 95 -2.04 12.95 1.02
N ARG A 96 -2.13 13.38 2.29
CA ARG A 96 -2.59 14.74 2.60
C ARG A 96 -1.69 15.82 2.01
N GLU A 97 -0.37 15.66 2.11
CA GLU A 97 0.60 16.60 1.54
C GLU A 97 0.45 16.72 0.03
N LEU A 98 0.15 15.61 -0.66
CA LEU A 98 -0.05 15.59 -2.10
C LEU A 98 -1.40 16.17 -2.53
N GLY A 99 -2.32 16.40 -1.59
CA GLY A 99 -3.66 16.88 -1.91
C GLY A 99 -4.68 15.78 -2.18
N VAL A 100 -4.32 14.54 -1.93
CA VAL A 100 -5.22 13.39 -2.06
C VAL A 100 -6.28 13.47 -0.96
N ARG A 101 -7.53 13.20 -1.33
CA ARG A 101 -8.66 13.27 -0.40
C ARG A 101 -9.27 11.92 -0.08
N ARG A 102 -9.01 10.92 -0.90
CA ARG A 102 -9.54 9.56 -0.71
C ARG A 102 -8.41 8.56 -0.88
N VAL A 103 -8.39 7.57 -0.01
CA VAL A 103 -7.37 6.51 -0.04
C VAL A 103 -8.07 5.17 -0.10
N PHE A 104 -7.69 4.37 -1.08
CA PHE A 104 -8.17 3.01 -1.29
C PHE A 104 -7.19 2.00 -0.71
N VAL A 105 -7.69 0.87 -0.24
CA VAL A 105 -6.89 -0.30 0.11
C VAL A 105 -7.66 -1.57 -0.23
N LEU A 106 -6.94 -2.58 -0.69
CA LEU A 106 -7.46 -3.94 -0.82
C LEU A 106 -6.75 -4.80 0.23
N THR A 107 -7.49 -5.40 1.15
CA THR A 107 -6.86 -6.03 2.32
C THR A 107 -7.67 -7.17 2.92
N PHE A 108 -6.96 -8.10 3.58
CA PHE A 108 -7.56 -9.03 4.53
C PHE A 108 -7.70 -8.41 5.93
N GLU A 109 -6.94 -7.36 6.23
CA GLU A 109 -6.81 -6.78 7.57
C GLU A 109 -7.82 -5.66 7.78
N THR A 110 -9.10 -6.01 7.74
CA THR A 110 -10.19 -5.03 7.81
C THR A 110 -10.25 -4.30 9.14
N ALA A 111 -9.96 -5.00 10.26
CA ALA A 111 -9.92 -4.36 11.57
C ALA A 111 -8.78 -3.36 11.68
N PHE A 112 -7.61 -3.71 11.15
CA PHE A 112 -6.44 -2.83 11.18
C PHE A 112 -6.73 -1.54 10.40
N PHE A 113 -7.18 -1.64 9.15
CA PHE A 113 -7.49 -0.47 8.35
C PHE A 113 -8.75 0.25 8.85
N GLY A 114 -9.71 -0.48 9.38
CA GLY A 114 -10.89 0.12 10.02
C GLY A 114 -10.52 1.05 11.18
N SER A 115 -9.43 0.74 11.90
CA SER A 115 -8.96 1.60 13.00
C SER A 115 -8.49 2.98 12.52
N PHE A 116 -8.15 3.13 11.24
CA PHE A 116 -7.81 4.43 10.63
C PHE A 116 -9.03 5.15 10.05
N GLY A 117 -10.19 4.50 10.02
CA GLY A 117 -11.42 5.05 9.46
C GLY A 117 -11.75 4.54 8.06
N PHE A 118 -11.01 3.58 7.53
CA PHE A 118 -11.37 2.94 6.26
C PHE A 118 -12.68 2.16 6.43
N VAL A 119 -13.53 2.23 5.42
CA VAL A 119 -14.80 1.49 5.38
C VAL A 119 -14.89 0.67 4.10
N PRO A 120 -15.55 -0.51 4.14
CA PRO A 120 -15.75 -1.30 2.92
C PRO A 120 -16.54 -0.52 1.88
N ILE A 121 -16.23 -0.76 0.60
CA ILE A 121 -16.97 -0.17 -0.52
C ILE A 121 -17.43 -1.25 -1.48
N ASP A 122 -18.56 -0.97 -2.14
CA ASP A 122 -19.04 -1.65 -3.32
C ASP A 122 -18.99 -0.65 -4.48
N GLY A 123 -18.75 -1.15 -5.68
CA GLY A 123 -18.67 -0.28 -6.85
C GLY A 123 -17.41 0.58 -6.88
N THR A 124 -17.40 1.55 -7.77
CA THR A 124 -16.23 2.40 -8.03
C THR A 124 -16.66 3.86 -7.93
N PRO A 125 -16.35 4.55 -6.82
CA PRO A 125 -16.88 5.87 -6.54
C PRO A 125 -16.11 6.99 -7.27
N VAL A 126 -16.13 6.98 -8.60
CA VAL A 126 -15.55 8.01 -9.46
C VAL A 126 -16.53 8.36 -10.58
N PRO A 127 -16.46 9.60 -11.13
CA PRO A 127 -17.24 9.95 -12.31
C PRO A 127 -16.86 9.09 -13.52
N HIS A 128 -17.77 8.98 -14.49
CA HIS A 128 -17.57 8.13 -15.66
C HIS A 128 -16.32 8.50 -16.47
N ASP A 129 -16.04 9.78 -16.64
CA ASP A 129 -14.86 10.23 -17.37
C ASP A 129 -13.56 9.84 -16.65
N VAL A 130 -13.53 9.89 -15.33
CA VAL A 130 -12.39 9.44 -14.54
C VAL A 130 -12.25 7.91 -14.64
N TYR A 131 -13.34 7.18 -14.57
CA TYR A 131 -13.35 5.72 -14.72
C TYR A 131 -12.70 5.33 -16.06
N GLU A 132 -13.09 6.00 -17.17
CA GLU A 132 -12.51 5.71 -18.47
C GLU A 132 -11.02 6.00 -18.55
N GLN A 133 -10.55 7.06 -17.89
CA GLN A 133 -9.12 7.34 -17.83
C GLN A 133 -8.37 6.27 -17.03
N LEU A 134 -8.93 5.86 -15.90
CA LEU A 134 -8.31 4.82 -15.06
C LEU A 134 -8.19 3.47 -15.77
N LEU A 135 -9.11 3.17 -16.69
CA LEU A 135 -9.02 1.94 -17.51
C LEU A 135 -7.75 1.90 -18.37
N ARG A 136 -7.11 3.03 -18.63
CA ARG A 136 -5.87 3.09 -19.41
C ARG A 136 -4.63 2.74 -18.59
N SER A 137 -4.76 2.64 -17.27
CA SER A 137 -3.62 2.29 -16.42
C SER A 137 -3.28 0.81 -16.57
N TYR A 138 -1.98 0.50 -16.58
CA TYR A 138 -1.49 -0.88 -16.51
C TYR A 138 -1.32 -1.37 -15.08
N ASP A 139 -1.55 -0.51 -14.09
CA ASP A 139 -1.35 -0.85 -12.69
C ASP A 139 -2.42 -1.81 -12.18
N GLU A 140 -2.00 -2.90 -11.51
CA GLU A 140 -2.91 -3.89 -10.98
C GLU A 140 -3.82 -3.34 -9.87
N GLY A 141 -3.28 -2.46 -9.02
CA GLY A 141 -4.07 -1.83 -7.95
C GLY A 141 -5.18 -0.95 -8.50
N VAL A 142 -4.94 -0.26 -9.62
CA VAL A 142 -6.00 0.50 -10.30
C VAL A 142 -7.09 -0.45 -10.79
N ALA A 143 -6.72 -1.59 -11.39
CA ALA A 143 -7.69 -2.60 -11.81
C ALA A 143 -8.50 -3.15 -10.64
N GLU A 144 -7.87 -3.32 -9.48
CA GLU A 144 -8.54 -3.77 -8.26
C GLU A 144 -9.53 -2.71 -7.75
N PHE A 145 -9.16 -1.43 -7.80
CA PHE A 145 -10.06 -0.33 -7.46
C PHE A 145 -11.27 -0.30 -8.39
N LEU A 146 -11.05 -0.51 -9.68
CA LEU A 146 -12.12 -0.56 -10.69
C LEU A 146 -12.94 -1.85 -10.62
N ASP A 147 -12.52 -2.82 -9.81
CA ASP A 147 -13.18 -4.12 -9.64
C ASP A 147 -13.31 -4.88 -10.97
N LEU A 148 -12.25 -4.86 -11.77
CA LEU A 148 -12.24 -5.52 -13.07
C LEU A 148 -12.18 -7.03 -12.94
N GLU A 149 -12.82 -7.74 -13.89
CA GLU A 149 -12.89 -9.22 -13.87
C GLU A 149 -11.50 -9.88 -13.90
N ARG A 150 -10.53 -9.30 -14.61
CA ARG A 150 -9.20 -9.90 -14.76
C ARG A 150 -8.42 -10.04 -13.45
N VAL A 151 -8.72 -9.22 -12.45
CA VAL A 151 -8.04 -9.27 -11.15
C VAL A 151 -8.84 -10.04 -10.09
N LYS A 152 -10.07 -10.43 -10.36
CA LYS A 152 -10.92 -11.14 -9.40
C LYS A 152 -10.26 -12.38 -8.79
N PRO A 153 -9.52 -13.21 -9.53
CA PRO A 153 -8.83 -14.35 -8.91
C PRO A 153 -7.83 -13.95 -7.83
N ASN A 154 -7.22 -12.75 -7.97
CA ASN A 154 -6.23 -12.25 -7.01
C ASN A 154 -6.87 -11.51 -5.83
N THR A 155 -8.16 -11.17 -5.94
CA THR A 155 -8.87 -10.39 -4.92
C THR A 155 -9.78 -11.22 -4.02
N LEU A 156 -9.83 -12.54 -4.23
CA LEU A 156 -10.67 -13.43 -3.44
C LEU A 156 -10.34 -13.35 -1.96
N GLY A 157 -11.36 -13.13 -1.14
CA GLY A 157 -11.20 -13.01 0.32
C GLY A 157 -10.71 -11.67 0.80
N ASN A 158 -10.26 -10.79 -0.10
CA ASN A 158 -9.90 -9.41 0.26
C ASN A 158 -11.13 -8.51 0.27
N THR A 159 -11.05 -7.46 1.06
CA THR A 159 -12.09 -6.42 1.12
C THR A 159 -11.53 -5.14 0.50
N ARG A 160 -12.33 -4.51 -0.36
CA ARG A 160 -12.04 -3.19 -0.91
C ARG A 160 -12.53 -2.15 0.08
N MET A 161 -11.65 -1.26 0.52
CA MET A 161 -11.96 -0.27 1.54
C MET A 161 -11.53 1.12 1.09
N LEU A 162 -12.21 2.14 1.58
CA LEU A 162 -11.93 3.54 1.23
C LEU A 162 -11.94 4.40 2.49
N LEU A 163 -11.02 5.35 2.54
CA LEU A 163 -10.92 6.36 3.58
C LEU A 163 -11.07 7.74 2.95
N HIS A 164 -11.90 8.58 3.54
CA HIS A 164 -11.99 10.00 3.21
C HIS A 164 -11.11 10.77 4.20
N LEU A 165 -10.11 11.45 3.67
CA LEU A 165 -9.18 12.24 4.47
C LEU A 165 -9.79 13.58 4.90
#